data_e43fe946a80c794515d0f6a5fd81611f
#
_entry.id   e43fe946a80c794515d0f6a5fd81611f
#
_cell.length_a   1.000
_cell.length_b   1.000
_cell.length_c   1.000
_cell.angle_alpha   90.00
_cell.angle_beta   90.00
_cell.angle_gamma   90.00
#
_symmetry.space_group_name_H-M   'P 1'
#
loop_
_entity.id
_entity.type
_entity.pdbx_description
1 polymer ?
#
loop_
_entity_poly.entity_id
_entity_poly.type
_entity_poly.pdbx_seq_one_letter_code
_entity_poly.pdbx_strand_id
1 'polypeptide(L)'
;MKLENGAQVELVFRNSDLTGEHEQTPAKYKHLSCSVSNVGHITCLFPPRLLSFTWAEQGQNRPSEVTFELTEQGKAVLLTVTHRRLANRDEMLSVAGGWHTHLDILVDRLHNRQPQPFWSTHTRLEEEYRARL
;
A
#
# COMPACT_ATOMS: atom_id res chain seq x y z
N MET A 1 8.52 -6.96 13.46
CA MET A 1 8.35 -5.52 13.78
C MET A 1 7.97 -5.36 15.25
N LYS A 2 8.62 -4.45 15.95
CA LYS A 2 8.20 -4.04 17.28
C LYS A 2 7.19 -2.89 17.15
N LEU A 3 6.10 -2.96 17.91
CA LEU A 3 5.09 -1.88 17.93
C LEU A 3 5.48 -0.81 18.95
N GLU A 4 6.44 0.01 18.59
CA GLU A 4 6.88 1.17 19.39
C GLU A 4 7.39 2.29 18.48
N ASN A 5 7.31 3.54 18.95
CA ASN A 5 7.81 4.68 18.20
C ASN A 5 9.30 4.52 17.91
N GLY A 6 9.71 4.82 16.69
CA GLY A 6 11.09 4.69 16.22
C GLY A 6 11.51 3.29 15.80
N ALA A 7 10.66 2.28 15.99
CA ALA A 7 10.98 0.92 15.56
C ALA A 7 11.00 0.79 14.04
N GLN A 8 11.89 -0.06 13.55
CA GLN A 8 11.99 -0.33 12.12
C GLN A 8 10.79 -1.14 11.64
N VAL A 9 10.28 -0.76 10.47
CA VAL A 9 9.24 -1.48 9.75
C VAL A 9 9.83 -1.97 8.44
N GLU A 10 9.65 -3.25 8.15
CA GLU A 10 9.99 -3.81 6.85
C GLU A 10 8.74 -4.43 6.23
N LEU A 11 8.39 -3.99 5.04
CA LEU A 11 7.29 -4.54 4.25
C LEU A 11 7.88 -5.25 3.03
N VAL A 12 7.56 -6.51 2.89
CA VAL A 12 8.00 -7.31 1.74
C VAL A 12 6.81 -7.54 0.82
N PHE A 13 6.94 -7.07 -0.42
CA PHE A 13 5.89 -7.19 -1.42
C PHE A 13 6.20 -8.29 -2.42
N ARG A 14 5.23 -9.14 -2.68
CA ARG A 14 5.23 -10.15 -3.74
C ARG A 14 3.94 -10.02 -4.54
N ASN A 15 3.79 -8.89 -5.19
CA ASN A 15 2.52 -8.52 -5.83
C ASN A 15 2.06 -9.52 -6.89
N SER A 16 3.01 -10.13 -7.61
CA SER A 16 2.68 -11.12 -8.63
C SER A 16 2.11 -12.43 -8.06
N ASP A 17 2.28 -12.67 -6.75
CA ASP A 17 1.83 -13.90 -6.09
C ASP A 17 0.53 -13.72 -5.31
N LEU A 18 0.04 -12.49 -5.17
CA LEU A 18 -1.06 -12.16 -4.24
C LEU A 18 -2.40 -12.78 -4.63
N THR A 19 -2.68 -12.92 -5.90
CA THR A 19 -4.00 -13.35 -6.38
C THR A 19 -4.01 -14.75 -6.96
N GLY A 20 -2.87 -15.43 -6.97
CA GLY A 20 -2.77 -16.82 -7.42
C GLY A 20 -2.87 -17.03 -8.93
N GLU A 21 -3.06 -15.98 -9.70
CA GLU A 21 -3.11 -16.03 -11.16
C GLU A 21 -1.82 -15.46 -11.74
N HIS A 22 -1.30 -16.14 -12.77
CA HIS A 22 -0.12 -15.64 -13.48
C HIS A 22 -0.54 -14.55 -14.45
N GLU A 23 -0.11 -13.33 -14.13
CA GLU A 23 -0.21 -12.19 -15.02
C GLU A 23 1.18 -11.69 -15.39
N GLN A 24 1.30 -11.15 -16.60
CA GLN A 24 2.52 -10.45 -16.98
C GLN A 24 2.56 -9.09 -16.26
N THR A 25 3.64 -8.86 -15.51
CA THR A 25 3.86 -7.57 -14.86
C THR A 25 4.04 -6.48 -15.94
N PRO A 26 3.34 -5.32 -15.82
CA PRO A 26 3.54 -4.22 -16.76
C PRO A 26 5.00 -3.83 -16.86
N ALA A 27 5.45 -3.40 -18.06
CA ALA A 27 6.85 -3.12 -18.34
C ALA A 27 7.47 -2.12 -17.37
N LYS A 28 6.73 -1.04 -17.02
CA LYS A 28 7.22 -0.02 -16.07
C LYS A 28 7.34 -0.52 -14.64
N TYR A 29 6.72 -1.64 -14.30
CA TYR A 29 6.78 -2.28 -12.97
C TYR A 29 7.54 -3.59 -12.98
N LYS A 30 8.29 -3.87 -14.03
CA LYS A 30 9.02 -5.14 -14.17
C LYS A 30 10.00 -5.40 -13.02
N HIS A 31 10.55 -4.34 -12.46
CA HIS A 31 11.41 -4.42 -11.27
C HIS A 31 10.67 -4.88 -10.01
N LEU A 32 9.32 -4.83 -10.01
CA LEU A 32 8.47 -5.29 -8.91
C LEU A 32 7.90 -6.70 -9.15
N SER A 33 8.33 -7.40 -10.20
CA SER A 33 7.85 -8.75 -10.51
C SER A 33 8.35 -9.80 -9.52
N CYS A 34 9.43 -9.49 -8.80
CA CYS A 34 9.98 -10.32 -7.73
C CYS A 34 9.65 -9.71 -6.37
N SER A 35 10.18 -10.33 -5.31
CA SER A 35 10.05 -9.80 -3.95
C SER A 35 10.75 -8.45 -3.82
N VAL A 36 10.05 -7.46 -3.28
CA VAL A 36 10.59 -6.10 -3.06
C VAL A 36 10.44 -5.75 -1.58
N SER A 37 11.51 -5.29 -0.97
CA SER A 37 11.53 -4.84 0.42
C SER A 37 11.42 -3.32 0.49
N ASN A 38 10.61 -2.86 1.45
CA ASN A 38 10.42 -1.45 1.75
C ASN A 38 10.68 -1.26 3.23
N VAL A 39 11.64 -0.42 3.58
CA VAL A 39 12.07 -0.20 4.97
C VAL A 39 11.74 1.22 5.40
N GLY A 40 11.20 1.36 6.59
CA GLY A 40 10.90 2.63 7.22
C GLY A 40 10.92 2.50 8.75
N HIS A 41 10.41 3.52 9.43
CA HIS A 41 10.35 3.57 10.89
C HIS A 41 9.00 4.10 11.36
N ILE A 42 8.51 3.57 12.47
CA ILE A 42 7.26 4.05 13.08
C ILE A 42 7.47 5.48 13.57
N THR A 43 6.63 6.38 13.11
CA THR A 43 6.65 7.80 13.47
C THR A 43 5.56 8.18 14.48
N CYS A 44 4.46 7.45 14.49
CA CYS A 44 3.36 7.70 15.42
C CYS A 44 2.61 6.39 15.69
N LEU A 45 2.27 6.15 16.94
CA LEU A 45 1.59 4.90 17.32
C LEU A 45 0.62 5.15 18.47
N PHE A 46 -0.67 4.89 18.22
CA PHE A 46 -1.73 4.87 19.23
C PHE A 46 -2.59 3.63 19.04
N PRO A 47 -2.16 2.45 19.60
CA PRO A 47 -2.93 1.23 19.43
C PRO A 47 -4.29 1.31 20.08
N PRO A 48 -5.32 0.69 19.53
CA PRO A 48 -5.36 -0.01 18.25
C PRO A 48 -5.80 0.86 17.07
N ARG A 49 -5.74 2.20 17.16
CA ARG A 49 -6.43 3.13 16.26
C ARG A 49 -5.55 3.81 15.24
N LEU A 50 -4.25 3.98 15.51
CA LEU A 50 -3.39 4.75 14.63
C LEU A 50 -1.99 4.18 14.56
N LEU A 51 -1.48 4.06 13.33
CA LEU A 51 -0.10 3.69 13.04
C LEU A 51 0.40 4.52 11.86
N SER A 52 1.49 5.27 12.07
CA SER A 52 2.18 5.97 11.00
C SER A 52 3.62 5.47 10.89
N PHE A 53 4.12 5.37 9.68
CA PHE A 53 5.52 4.98 9.43
C PHE A 53 6.02 5.62 8.14
N THR A 54 7.34 5.80 8.07
CA THR A 54 7.99 6.29 6.85
C THR A 54 8.05 5.20 5.80
N TRP A 55 7.99 5.61 4.54
CA TRP A 55 7.93 4.72 3.40
C TRP A 55 9.18 4.87 2.54
N ALA A 56 9.83 3.75 2.23
CA ALA A 56 11.00 3.72 1.34
C ALA A 56 12.07 4.74 1.71
N GLU A 57 12.58 4.68 2.93
CA GLU A 57 13.57 5.65 3.44
C GLU A 57 14.88 5.67 2.68
N GLN A 58 15.23 4.58 2.01
CA GLN A 58 16.55 4.42 1.40
C GLN A 58 16.83 5.51 0.36
N GLY A 59 17.89 6.27 0.58
CA GLY A 59 18.34 7.30 -0.33
C GLY A 59 17.51 8.59 -0.34
N GLN A 60 16.60 8.76 0.61
CA GLN A 60 15.74 9.95 0.67
C GLN A 60 16.01 10.78 1.92
N ASN A 61 16.22 12.10 1.73
CA ASN A 61 16.37 13.04 2.83
C ASN A 61 15.05 13.29 3.56
N ARG A 62 13.94 13.16 2.85
CA ARG A 62 12.60 13.36 3.39
C ARG A 62 11.66 12.31 2.83
N PRO A 63 11.62 11.13 3.46
CA PRO A 63 10.77 10.03 2.97
C PRO A 63 9.29 10.38 3.07
N SER A 64 8.48 9.74 2.21
CA SER A 64 7.04 9.81 2.34
C SER A 64 6.58 9.06 3.60
N GLU A 65 5.34 9.31 4.02
CA GLU A 65 4.79 8.73 5.25
C GLU A 65 3.41 8.18 5.00
N VAL A 66 3.16 7.00 5.54
CA VAL A 66 1.87 6.32 5.50
C VAL A 66 1.25 6.33 6.88
N THR A 67 -0.05 6.63 6.95
CA THR A 67 -0.83 6.58 8.18
C THR A 67 -2.04 5.67 7.98
N PHE A 68 -2.19 4.70 8.87
CA PHE A 68 -3.41 3.89 9.00
C PHE A 68 -4.21 4.39 10.19
N GLU A 69 -5.49 4.69 9.96
CA GLU A 69 -6.41 5.10 11.02
C GLU A 69 -7.63 4.18 11.02
N LEU A 70 -8.00 3.69 12.20
CA LEU A 70 -9.18 2.88 12.39
C LEU A 70 -10.21 3.68 13.19
N THR A 71 -11.40 3.84 12.62
CA THR A 71 -12.50 4.57 13.24
C THR A 71 -13.74 3.68 13.31
N GLU A 72 -14.37 3.62 14.47
CA GLU A 72 -15.61 2.86 14.63
C GLU A 72 -16.76 3.54 13.87
N GLN A 73 -17.52 2.72 13.12
CA GLN A 73 -18.73 3.16 12.43
C GLN A 73 -19.84 2.12 12.66
N GLY A 74 -20.59 2.29 13.75
CA GLY A 74 -21.60 1.32 14.13
C GLY A 74 -20.97 -0.06 14.40
N LYS A 75 -21.41 -1.07 13.64
CA LYS A 75 -20.86 -2.44 13.74
C LYS A 75 -19.65 -2.66 12.82
N ALA A 76 -19.23 -1.65 12.08
CA ALA A 76 -18.12 -1.71 11.16
C ALA A 76 -16.96 -0.86 11.66
N VAL A 77 -15.81 -1.02 11.02
CA VAL A 77 -14.62 -0.20 11.25
C VAL A 77 -14.20 0.41 9.92
N LEU A 78 -14.00 1.73 9.92
CA LEU A 78 -13.44 2.42 8.76
C LEU A 78 -11.92 2.45 8.87
N LEU A 79 -11.25 1.89 7.87
CA LEU A 79 -9.81 2.03 7.70
C LEU A 79 -9.55 3.20 6.74
N THR A 80 -8.81 4.19 7.20
CA THR A 80 -8.35 5.30 6.36
C THR A 80 -6.84 5.19 6.17
N VAL A 81 -6.40 5.13 4.93
CA VAL A 81 -4.97 5.13 4.58
C VAL A 81 -4.63 6.47 3.96
N THR A 82 -3.67 7.17 4.56
CA THR A 82 -3.14 8.44 4.06
C THR A 82 -1.67 8.27 3.73
N HIS A 83 -1.28 8.58 2.50
CA HIS A 83 0.11 8.55 2.08
C HIS A 83 0.51 9.94 1.62
N ARG A 84 1.45 10.57 2.29
CA ARG A 84 1.81 11.98 2.06
C ARG A 84 3.28 12.15 1.77
N ARG A 85 3.63 13.33 1.23
CA ARG A 85 4.99 13.72 0.83
C ARG A 85 5.56 12.83 -0.28
N LEU A 86 4.70 12.45 -1.23
CA LEU A 86 5.13 11.74 -2.43
C LEU A 86 5.94 12.68 -3.33
N ALA A 87 6.97 12.16 -3.98
CA ALA A 87 7.96 12.98 -4.67
C ALA A 87 7.41 13.65 -5.94
N ASN A 88 6.52 12.98 -6.65
CA ASN A 88 5.99 13.45 -7.94
C ASN A 88 4.65 12.80 -8.26
N ARG A 89 4.05 13.25 -9.38
CA ARG A 89 2.74 12.75 -9.81
C ARG A 89 2.77 11.28 -10.19
N ASP A 90 3.83 10.80 -10.83
CA ASP A 90 3.91 9.40 -11.24
C ASP A 90 3.96 8.48 -10.04
N GLU A 91 4.73 8.84 -9.02
CA GLU A 91 4.75 8.10 -7.75
C GLU A 91 3.37 8.13 -7.08
N MET A 92 2.71 9.27 -7.06
CA MET A 92 1.37 9.42 -6.49
C MET A 92 0.36 8.49 -7.18
N LEU A 93 0.38 8.43 -8.51
CA LEU A 93 -0.52 7.56 -9.27
C LEU A 93 -0.23 6.08 -9.01
N SER A 94 1.03 5.71 -8.99
CA SER A 94 1.47 4.33 -8.71
C SER A 94 1.02 3.90 -7.32
N VAL A 95 1.24 4.73 -6.32
CA VAL A 95 0.88 4.45 -4.93
C VAL A 95 -0.63 4.41 -4.73
N ALA A 96 -1.37 5.35 -5.35
CA ALA A 96 -2.84 5.35 -5.27
C ALA A 96 -3.42 4.06 -5.84
N GLY A 97 -2.98 3.65 -7.02
CA GLY A 97 -3.38 2.36 -7.60
C GLY A 97 -2.97 1.17 -6.73
N GLY A 98 -1.78 1.22 -6.16
CA GLY A 98 -1.27 0.17 -5.28
C GLY A 98 -2.10 0.01 -4.01
N TRP A 99 -2.33 1.08 -3.27
CA TRP A 99 -3.16 1.04 -2.06
C TRP A 99 -4.57 0.56 -2.36
N HIS A 100 -5.21 1.10 -3.40
CA HIS A 100 -6.57 0.71 -3.76
C HIS A 100 -6.64 -0.78 -4.09
N THR A 101 -5.68 -1.29 -4.88
CA THR A 101 -5.63 -2.71 -5.25
C THR A 101 -5.44 -3.60 -4.02
N HIS A 102 -4.51 -3.25 -3.13
CA HIS A 102 -4.29 -4.02 -1.90
C HIS A 102 -5.50 -4.01 -0.97
N LEU A 103 -6.17 -2.87 -0.84
CA LEU A 103 -7.37 -2.75 0.01
C LEU A 103 -8.55 -3.52 -0.57
N ASP A 104 -8.71 -3.56 -1.89
CA ASP A 104 -9.72 -4.41 -2.54
C ASP A 104 -9.45 -5.89 -2.26
N ILE A 105 -8.19 -6.31 -2.33
CA ILE A 105 -7.80 -7.69 -1.99
C ILE A 105 -8.12 -7.98 -0.52
N LEU A 106 -7.81 -7.06 0.38
CA LEU A 106 -8.14 -7.21 1.81
C LEU A 106 -9.63 -7.43 2.02
N VAL A 107 -10.47 -6.59 1.40
CA VAL A 107 -11.93 -6.71 1.50
C VAL A 107 -12.40 -8.07 0.97
N ASP A 108 -11.89 -8.50 -0.18
CA ASP A 108 -12.25 -9.79 -0.76
C ASP A 108 -11.84 -10.95 0.15
N ARG A 109 -10.64 -10.92 0.73
CA ARG A 109 -10.17 -11.94 1.67
C ARG A 109 -11.02 -12.00 2.94
N LEU A 110 -11.40 -10.84 3.47
CA LEU A 110 -12.27 -10.77 4.66
C LEU A 110 -13.67 -11.35 4.40
N HIS A 111 -14.13 -11.33 3.14
CA HIS A 111 -15.42 -11.89 2.74
C HIS A 111 -15.31 -13.26 2.09
N ASN A 112 -14.14 -13.91 2.16
CA ASN A 112 -13.86 -15.21 1.53
C ASN A 112 -14.14 -15.24 0.03
N ARG A 113 -13.89 -14.12 -0.66
CA ARG A 113 -14.01 -14.01 -2.12
C ARG A 113 -12.63 -14.13 -2.76
N GLN A 114 -12.59 -14.66 -3.98
CA GLN A 114 -11.36 -14.70 -4.79
C GLN A 114 -11.06 -13.29 -5.31
N PRO A 115 -9.89 -12.70 -4.97
CA PRO A 115 -9.54 -11.38 -5.48
C PRO A 115 -9.33 -11.38 -7.00
N GLN A 116 -9.58 -10.23 -7.62
CA GLN A 116 -9.22 -10.01 -9.02
C GLN A 116 -7.70 -10.02 -9.20
N PRO A 117 -7.19 -10.36 -10.40
CA PRO A 117 -5.75 -10.36 -10.65
C PRO A 117 -5.10 -9.01 -10.33
N PHE A 118 -3.94 -9.05 -9.68
CA PHE A 118 -3.31 -7.84 -9.14
C PHE A 118 -2.96 -6.82 -10.22
N TRP A 119 -2.18 -7.20 -11.22
CA TRP A 119 -1.63 -6.23 -12.17
C TRP A 119 -2.67 -5.63 -13.11
N SER A 120 -3.66 -6.40 -13.55
CA SER A 120 -4.75 -5.84 -14.38
C SER A 120 -5.62 -4.88 -13.56
N THR A 121 -5.88 -5.18 -12.30
CA THR A 121 -6.60 -4.28 -11.39
C THR A 121 -5.80 -3.01 -11.13
N HIS A 122 -4.52 -3.13 -10.83
CA HIS A 122 -3.63 -1.98 -10.60
C HIS A 122 -3.58 -1.07 -11.84
N THR A 123 -3.42 -1.65 -13.02
CA THR A 123 -3.38 -0.89 -14.28
C THR A 123 -4.66 -0.09 -14.50
N ARG A 124 -5.81 -0.73 -14.33
CA ARG A 124 -7.11 -0.06 -14.44
C ARG A 124 -7.27 1.08 -13.46
N LEU A 125 -6.93 0.83 -12.18
CA LEU A 125 -7.07 1.84 -11.13
C LEU A 125 -6.09 3.00 -11.31
N GLU A 126 -4.88 2.74 -11.74
CA GLU A 126 -3.90 3.79 -12.03
C GLU A 126 -4.43 4.73 -13.13
N GLU A 127 -5.04 4.20 -14.19
CA GLU A 127 -5.65 5.01 -15.23
C GLU A 127 -6.84 5.83 -14.71
N GLU A 128 -7.68 5.26 -13.86
CA GLU A 128 -8.77 5.99 -13.22
C GLU A 128 -8.24 7.15 -12.37
N TYR A 129 -7.20 6.93 -11.59
CA TYR A 129 -6.55 7.99 -10.81
C TYR A 129 -5.87 9.03 -11.68
N ARG A 130 -5.28 8.63 -12.80
CA ARG A 130 -4.69 9.56 -13.77
C ARG A 130 -5.71 10.58 -14.27
N ALA A 131 -6.95 10.17 -14.44
CA ALA A 131 -8.03 11.04 -14.86
C ALA A 131 -8.54 11.97 -13.75
N ARG A 132 -8.33 11.60 -12.46
CA ARG A 132 -8.85 12.34 -11.30
C ARG A 132 -7.84 13.25 -10.61
N LEU A 133 -6.55 12.92 -10.71
CA LEU A 133 -5.46 13.62 -9.98
C LEU A 133 -4.55 14.48 -10.94
#